data_b1692ef8144750389db0c16c4bd86b51
#
_entry.id   b1692ef8144750389db0c16c4bd86b51
#
_cell.length_a   1.000
_cell.length_b   1.000
_cell.length_c   1.000
_cell.angle_alpha   90.00
_cell.angle_beta   90.00
_cell.angle_gamma   90.00
#
_symmetry.space_group_name_H-M   'P 1'
#
loop_
_entity.id
_entity.type
_entity.pdbx_description
1 polymer ?
#
loop_
_entity_poly.entity_id
_entity_poly.type
_entity_poly.pdbx_seq_one_letter_code
_entity_poly.pdbx_strand_id
1 'polypeptide(L)'
;MELTSRLLKIVAVDPGNNLGMACLEVDLSTGLITAIDAHTLVIDDIIKTYHEELVEKHGTLLARTHTIGKYLVKYCEKHEPDYGCHETAFSAHGRSRFGNSVESFAKLRENTLAIKLGMMQYDQEMLIAPINPQTVKYAVVGAQSSDKSQVSAAIKAKEDLNITFDTQYLDEHSWDALAIGYTFIKKQILGTPKNEHSKRNQRSKRNK
;
A
#
# COMPACT_ATOMS: atom_id res chain seq x y z
N MET A 1 -7.45 28.30 22.10
CA MET A 1 -8.15 27.41 21.15
C MET A 1 -7.36 26.13 21.15
N GLU A 2 -7.80 25.09 21.88
CA GLU A 2 -7.14 23.78 21.86
C GLU A 2 -7.27 23.23 20.45
N LEU A 3 -6.13 22.96 19.81
CA LEU A 3 -6.06 22.18 18.60
C LEU A 3 -6.49 20.76 18.97
N THR A 4 -7.77 20.45 18.79
CA THR A 4 -8.23 19.06 18.88
C THR A 4 -7.41 18.25 17.88
N SER A 5 -6.59 17.32 18.37
CA SER A 5 -5.83 16.38 17.57
C SER A 5 -6.81 15.68 16.61
N ARG A 6 -6.57 15.84 15.31
CA ARG A 6 -7.36 15.13 14.29
C ARG A 6 -6.52 13.96 13.80
N LEU A 7 -6.90 12.77 14.27
CA LEU A 7 -6.32 11.52 13.80
C LEU A 7 -7.02 11.11 12.50
N LEU A 8 -6.24 10.70 11.50
CA LEU A 8 -6.73 10.05 10.29
C LEU A 8 -6.17 8.65 10.20
N LYS A 9 -7.00 7.69 9.82
CA LYS A 9 -6.63 6.29 9.64
C LYS A 9 -6.56 5.92 8.17
N ILE A 10 -5.54 5.20 7.80
CA ILE A 10 -5.25 4.80 6.42
C ILE A 10 -5.06 3.30 6.35
N VAL A 11 -5.81 2.62 5.50
CA VAL A 11 -5.56 1.23 5.12
C VAL A 11 -4.74 1.21 3.84
N ALA A 12 -3.59 0.52 3.90
CA ALA A 12 -2.67 0.35 2.79
C ALA A 12 -2.55 -1.12 2.40
N VAL A 13 -2.50 -1.39 1.09
CA VAL A 13 -2.47 -2.76 0.56
C VAL A 13 -1.41 -2.92 -0.53
N ASP A 14 -0.54 -3.94 -0.37
CA ASP A 14 0.34 -4.47 -1.42
C ASP A 14 -0.41 -5.60 -2.18
N PRO A 15 -0.77 -5.42 -3.48
CA PRO A 15 -1.63 -6.33 -4.22
C PRO A 15 -0.92 -7.57 -4.78
N GLY A 16 0.08 -8.12 -4.10
CA GLY A 16 0.81 -9.32 -4.51
C GLY A 16 -0.02 -10.61 -4.56
N ASN A 17 0.63 -11.75 -4.83
CA ASN A 17 0.01 -13.08 -4.67
C ASN A 17 -0.39 -13.33 -3.21
N ASN A 18 0.49 -12.96 -2.30
CA ASN A 18 0.19 -12.75 -0.90
C ASN A 18 -0.14 -11.26 -0.74
N LEU A 19 -1.24 -10.97 -0.06
CA LEU A 19 -1.74 -9.62 0.09
C LEU A 19 -1.16 -9.00 1.36
N GLY A 20 -0.21 -8.09 1.22
CA GLY A 20 0.25 -7.29 2.36
C GLY A 20 -0.80 -6.26 2.75
N MET A 21 -1.11 -6.14 4.03
CA MET A 21 -2.08 -5.19 4.56
C MET A 21 -1.48 -4.45 5.75
N ALA A 22 -1.75 -3.15 5.83
CA ALA A 22 -1.34 -2.33 6.98
C ALA A 22 -2.40 -1.27 7.29
N CYS A 23 -2.52 -0.94 8.58
CA CYS A 23 -3.28 0.22 9.03
C CYS A 23 -2.37 1.20 9.76
N LEU A 24 -2.40 2.46 9.33
CA LEU A 24 -1.62 3.54 9.90
C LEU A 24 -2.55 4.67 10.35
N GLU A 25 -2.17 5.32 11.44
CA GLU A 25 -2.78 6.57 11.89
C GLU A 25 -1.80 7.72 11.68
N VAL A 26 -2.32 8.90 11.40
CA VAL A 26 -1.53 10.13 11.39
C VAL A 26 -2.22 11.21 12.23
N ASP A 27 -1.46 11.80 13.14
CA ASP A 27 -1.88 12.99 13.87
C ASP A 27 -1.55 14.24 13.02
N LEU A 28 -2.56 14.92 12.53
CA LEU A 28 -2.40 16.11 11.67
C LEU A 28 -1.78 17.30 12.42
N SER A 29 -1.84 17.32 13.74
CA SER A 29 -1.27 18.41 14.55
C SER A 29 0.25 18.28 14.72
N THR A 30 0.75 17.05 14.83
CA THR A 30 2.18 16.75 15.07
C THR A 30 2.87 16.19 13.82
N GLY A 31 2.12 15.62 12.90
CA GLY A 31 2.67 14.88 11.76
C GLY A 31 3.23 13.49 12.11
N LEU A 32 3.04 13.04 13.37
CA LEU A 32 3.45 11.71 13.81
C LEU A 32 2.60 10.64 13.14
N ILE A 33 3.25 9.61 12.62
CA ILE A 33 2.62 8.46 11.99
C ILE A 33 2.75 7.26 12.93
N THR A 34 1.64 6.55 13.17
CA THR A 34 1.63 5.34 13.99
C THR A 34 1.10 4.17 13.17
N ALA A 35 1.89 3.11 13.02
CA ALA A 35 1.43 1.85 12.49
C ALA A 35 0.73 1.06 13.60
N ILE A 36 -0.54 0.74 13.42
CA ILE A 36 -1.38 0.07 14.41
C ILE A 36 -1.65 -1.39 14.10
N ASP A 37 -1.48 -1.80 12.84
CA ASP A 37 -1.59 -3.19 12.39
C ASP A 37 -0.83 -3.37 11.07
N ALA A 38 -0.20 -4.54 10.89
CA ALA A 38 0.29 -4.99 9.60
C ALA A 38 0.40 -6.53 9.58
N HIS A 39 -0.01 -7.14 8.48
CA HIS A 39 0.10 -8.58 8.28
C HIS A 39 -0.01 -8.93 6.80
N THR A 40 0.28 -10.19 6.49
CA THR A 40 0.12 -10.74 5.15
C THR A 40 -1.01 -11.77 5.12
N LEU A 41 -1.87 -11.66 4.14
CA LEU A 41 -2.93 -12.60 3.86
C LEU A 41 -2.51 -13.54 2.73
N VAL A 42 -2.33 -14.84 3.06
CA VAL A 42 -2.02 -15.88 2.07
C VAL A 42 -3.34 -16.35 1.45
N ILE A 43 -3.71 -15.74 0.32
CA ILE A 43 -5.04 -15.92 -0.28
C ILE A 43 -5.30 -17.38 -0.68
N ASP A 44 -4.30 -18.04 -1.25
CA ASP A 44 -4.47 -19.41 -1.76
C ASP A 44 -4.73 -20.41 -0.61
N ASP A 45 -4.15 -20.18 0.58
CA ASP A 45 -4.41 -21.01 1.75
C ASP A 45 -5.81 -20.82 2.31
N ILE A 46 -6.30 -19.57 2.29
CA ILE A 46 -7.66 -19.25 2.72
C ILE A 46 -8.69 -19.88 1.79
N ILE A 47 -8.47 -19.80 0.47
CA ILE A 47 -9.35 -20.40 -0.52
C ILE A 47 -9.44 -21.91 -0.32
N LYS A 48 -8.30 -22.60 -0.17
CA LYS A 48 -8.28 -24.05 0.09
C LYS A 48 -9.01 -24.44 1.37
N THR A 49 -8.88 -23.62 2.42
CA THR A 49 -9.43 -23.95 3.73
C THR A 49 -10.92 -23.62 3.85
N TYR A 50 -11.36 -22.51 3.26
CA TYR A 50 -12.69 -21.94 3.55
C TYR A 50 -13.58 -21.73 2.33
N HIS A 51 -13.03 -21.79 1.12
CA HIS A 51 -13.73 -21.38 -0.11
C HIS A 51 -13.57 -22.37 -1.27
N GLU A 52 -13.25 -23.63 -1.01
CA GLU A 52 -13.09 -24.67 -2.04
C GLU A 52 -14.36 -24.82 -2.90
N GLU A 53 -15.54 -24.78 -2.27
CA GLU A 53 -16.80 -24.81 -3.00
C GLU A 53 -17.00 -23.63 -3.99
N LEU A 54 -16.43 -22.46 -3.69
CA LEU A 54 -16.49 -21.33 -4.60
C LEU A 54 -15.61 -21.57 -5.83
N VAL A 55 -14.47 -22.24 -5.66
CA VAL A 55 -13.60 -22.62 -6.76
C VAL A 55 -14.30 -23.61 -7.68
N GLU A 56 -14.96 -24.62 -7.13
CA GLU A 56 -15.71 -25.61 -7.90
C GLU A 56 -16.86 -25.00 -8.70
N LYS A 57 -17.60 -24.07 -8.10
CA LYS A 57 -18.77 -23.45 -8.74
C LYS A 57 -18.43 -22.32 -9.71
N HIS A 58 -17.40 -21.54 -9.42
CA HIS A 58 -17.17 -20.25 -10.08
C HIS A 58 -15.74 -20.06 -10.61
N GLY A 59 -14.85 -21.02 -10.35
CA GLY A 59 -13.45 -20.96 -10.72
C GLY A 59 -12.58 -20.12 -9.77
N THR A 60 -11.27 -20.33 -9.88
CA THR A 60 -10.26 -19.77 -8.95
C THR A 60 -10.26 -18.25 -8.92
N LEU A 61 -10.43 -17.59 -10.07
CA LEU A 61 -10.40 -16.13 -10.17
C LEU A 61 -11.50 -15.49 -9.33
N LEU A 62 -12.74 -15.96 -9.48
CA LEU A 62 -13.87 -15.37 -8.76
C LEU A 62 -13.80 -15.68 -7.26
N ALA A 63 -13.39 -16.91 -6.89
CA ALA A 63 -13.14 -17.27 -5.50
C ALA A 63 -12.08 -16.39 -4.87
N ARG A 64 -10.98 -16.09 -5.59
CA ARG A 64 -9.91 -15.19 -5.15
C ARG A 64 -10.42 -13.76 -4.96
N THR A 65 -11.11 -13.21 -5.95
CA THR A 65 -11.68 -11.85 -5.90
C THR A 65 -12.64 -11.71 -4.72
N HIS A 66 -13.52 -12.68 -4.52
CA HIS A 66 -14.45 -12.72 -3.39
C HIS A 66 -13.72 -12.77 -2.04
N THR A 67 -12.71 -13.62 -1.92
CA THR A 67 -11.93 -13.77 -0.69
C THR A 67 -11.24 -12.45 -0.32
N ILE A 68 -10.54 -11.83 -1.26
CA ILE A 68 -9.88 -10.53 -1.06
C ILE A 68 -10.89 -9.47 -0.61
N GLY A 69 -12.02 -9.33 -1.34
CA GLY A 69 -13.06 -8.35 -1.02
C GLY A 69 -13.62 -8.54 0.39
N LYS A 70 -13.96 -9.79 0.75
CA LYS A 70 -14.50 -10.11 2.09
C LYS A 70 -13.53 -9.79 3.24
N TYR A 71 -12.24 -10.10 3.05
CA TYR A 71 -11.24 -9.78 4.06
C TYR A 71 -11.02 -8.29 4.21
N LEU A 72 -11.01 -7.55 3.11
CA LEU A 72 -10.86 -6.10 3.16
C LEU A 72 -12.04 -5.40 3.82
N VAL A 73 -13.28 -5.83 3.56
CA VAL A 73 -14.45 -5.30 4.30
C VAL A 73 -14.25 -5.49 5.79
N LYS A 74 -13.94 -6.71 6.25
CA LYS A 74 -13.71 -6.98 7.68
C LYS A 74 -12.52 -6.20 8.26
N TYR A 75 -11.47 -6.03 7.48
CA TYR A 75 -10.31 -5.26 7.89
C TYR A 75 -10.65 -3.77 8.05
N CYS A 76 -11.41 -3.21 7.12
CA CYS A 76 -11.91 -1.84 7.21
C CYS A 76 -12.92 -1.68 8.37
N GLU A 77 -13.84 -2.63 8.57
CA GLU A 77 -14.76 -2.62 9.72
C GLU A 77 -14.01 -2.62 11.07
N LYS A 78 -12.90 -3.36 11.16
CA LYS A 78 -12.06 -3.42 12.38
C LYS A 78 -11.34 -2.11 12.67
N HIS A 79 -10.84 -1.45 11.63
CA HIS A 79 -9.94 -0.32 11.77
C HIS A 79 -10.60 1.04 11.52
N GLU A 80 -11.75 1.08 10.84
CA GLU A 80 -12.52 2.28 10.51
C GLU A 80 -11.65 3.36 9.81
N PRO A 81 -11.05 3.03 8.63
CA PRO A 81 -10.17 3.95 7.95
C PRO A 81 -10.91 5.10 7.25
N ASP A 82 -10.30 6.30 7.26
CA ASP A 82 -10.73 7.45 6.47
C ASP A 82 -10.31 7.37 5.01
N TYR A 83 -9.20 6.66 4.72
CA TYR A 83 -8.61 6.52 3.39
C TYR A 83 -8.12 5.11 3.12
N GLY A 84 -8.21 4.71 1.84
CA GLY A 84 -7.54 3.53 1.32
C GLY A 84 -6.39 3.88 0.38
N CYS A 85 -5.34 3.08 0.34
CA CYS A 85 -4.34 3.17 -0.70
C CYS A 85 -3.78 1.78 -1.07
N HIS A 86 -3.29 1.65 -2.30
CA HIS A 86 -2.70 0.41 -2.78
C HIS A 86 -1.59 0.70 -3.79
N GLU A 87 -0.66 -0.23 -3.93
CA GLU A 87 0.33 -0.15 -5.00
C GLU A 87 -0.33 -0.37 -6.37
N THR A 88 0.09 0.42 -7.38
CA THR A 88 -0.39 0.23 -8.75
C THR A 88 0.31 -0.94 -9.42
N ALA A 89 -0.44 -1.73 -10.20
CA ALA A 89 0.15 -2.66 -11.14
C ALA A 89 0.97 -1.87 -12.17
N PHE A 90 2.30 -1.93 -12.08
CA PHE A 90 3.20 -1.24 -12.99
C PHE A 90 3.72 -2.22 -14.04
N SER A 91 3.38 -2.00 -15.31
CA SER A 91 4.10 -2.62 -16.40
C SER A 91 5.27 -1.71 -16.77
N ALA A 92 6.50 -2.16 -16.51
CA ALA A 92 7.66 -1.51 -17.08
C ALA A 92 7.53 -1.56 -18.61
N HIS A 93 7.24 -0.42 -19.25
CA HIS A 93 7.29 -0.29 -20.69
C HIS A 93 8.74 -0.47 -21.13
N GLY A 94 9.07 -1.63 -21.63
CA GLY A 94 10.37 -1.97 -22.14
C GLY A 94 11.00 -3.16 -21.44
N ARG A 95 10.98 -4.30 -22.11
CA ARG A 95 11.77 -5.52 -21.90
C ARG A 95 12.21 -5.74 -20.44
N SER A 96 11.29 -6.24 -19.63
CA SER A 96 11.68 -6.89 -18.38
C SER A 96 12.61 -8.06 -18.74
N ARG A 97 13.87 -7.99 -18.32
CA ARG A 97 14.82 -9.11 -18.41
C ARG A 97 14.38 -10.32 -17.58
N PHE A 98 13.39 -10.15 -16.76
CA PHE A 98 12.72 -11.19 -15.98
C PHE A 98 11.29 -11.27 -16.48
N GLY A 99 10.98 -12.30 -17.26
CA GLY A 99 9.70 -12.55 -17.91
C GLY A 99 8.51 -12.59 -16.94
N ASN A 100 8.08 -11.43 -16.47
CA ASN A 100 6.76 -11.31 -15.87
C ASN A 100 5.77 -11.56 -17.01
N SER A 101 5.20 -12.74 -17.01
CA SER A 101 4.24 -13.16 -18.01
C SER A 101 3.07 -12.17 -18.02
N VAL A 102 2.41 -12.03 -19.15
CA VAL A 102 1.13 -11.31 -19.30
C VAL A 102 0.15 -11.77 -18.22
N GLU A 103 0.19 -13.03 -17.84
CA GLU A 103 -0.59 -13.66 -16.79
C GLU A 103 -0.33 -13.06 -15.40
N SER A 104 0.93 -12.86 -15.00
CA SER A 104 1.26 -12.23 -13.70
C SER A 104 0.74 -10.80 -13.62
N PHE A 105 0.80 -10.06 -14.72
CA PHE A 105 0.27 -8.70 -14.77
C PHE A 105 -1.26 -8.67 -14.72
N ALA A 106 -1.93 -9.60 -15.43
CA ALA A 106 -3.38 -9.75 -15.37
C ALA A 106 -3.83 -10.05 -13.94
N LYS A 107 -3.21 -11.03 -13.28
CA LYS A 107 -3.50 -11.40 -11.88
C LYS A 107 -3.31 -10.22 -10.91
N LEU A 108 -2.27 -9.42 -11.10
CA LEU A 108 -2.03 -8.23 -10.27
C LEU A 108 -3.14 -7.18 -10.45
N ARG A 109 -3.62 -6.96 -11.68
CA ARG A 109 -4.76 -6.06 -11.96
C ARG A 109 -6.05 -6.55 -11.35
N GLU A 110 -6.31 -7.85 -11.40
CA GLU A 110 -7.48 -8.49 -10.80
C GLU A 110 -7.47 -8.34 -9.29
N ASN A 111 -6.34 -8.61 -8.64
CA ASN A 111 -6.18 -8.36 -7.20
C ASN A 111 -6.43 -6.89 -6.85
N THR A 112 -5.87 -5.96 -7.65
CA THR A 112 -6.09 -4.51 -7.45
C THR A 112 -7.57 -4.15 -7.58
N LEU A 113 -8.30 -4.73 -8.52
CA LEU A 113 -9.74 -4.51 -8.65
C LEU A 113 -10.50 -5.07 -7.44
N ALA A 114 -10.17 -6.28 -7.00
CA ALA A 114 -10.77 -6.90 -5.81
C ALA A 114 -10.55 -6.04 -4.53
N ILE A 115 -9.35 -5.47 -4.39
CA ILE A 115 -9.00 -4.53 -3.31
C ILE A 115 -9.92 -3.31 -3.33
N LYS A 116 -10.04 -2.67 -4.48
CA LYS A 116 -10.90 -1.49 -4.63
C LYS A 116 -12.37 -1.81 -4.34
N LEU A 117 -12.87 -2.90 -4.88
CA LEU A 117 -14.25 -3.32 -4.65
C LEU A 117 -14.52 -3.62 -3.17
N GLY A 118 -13.59 -4.27 -2.47
CA GLY A 118 -13.72 -4.54 -1.04
C GLY A 118 -13.74 -3.23 -0.21
N MET A 119 -12.86 -2.28 -0.50
CA MET A 119 -12.86 -0.98 0.16
C MET A 119 -14.13 -0.17 -0.15
N MET A 120 -14.58 -0.13 -1.41
CA MET A 120 -15.83 0.52 -1.80
C MET A 120 -17.07 -0.14 -1.19
N GLN A 121 -17.04 -1.44 -0.94
CA GLN A 121 -18.14 -2.13 -0.27
C GLN A 121 -18.24 -1.74 1.21
N TYR A 122 -17.12 -1.43 1.85
CA TYR A 122 -17.09 -0.88 3.20
C TYR A 122 -17.62 0.56 3.22
N ASP A 123 -17.06 1.43 2.38
CA ASP A 123 -17.49 2.83 2.25
C ASP A 123 -17.34 3.31 0.80
N GLN A 124 -18.47 3.68 0.18
CA GLN A 124 -18.50 4.14 -1.22
C GLN A 124 -17.87 5.52 -1.42
N GLU A 125 -17.82 6.32 -0.36
CA GLU A 125 -17.25 7.67 -0.41
C GLU A 125 -15.74 7.68 -0.04
N MET A 126 -15.20 6.55 0.43
CA MET A 126 -13.79 6.48 0.80
C MET A 126 -12.88 6.70 -0.41
N LEU A 127 -11.96 7.66 -0.29
CA LEU A 127 -10.93 7.87 -1.31
C LEU A 127 -9.93 6.72 -1.29
N ILE A 128 -9.77 6.04 -2.43
CA ILE A 128 -8.82 4.93 -2.62
C ILE A 128 -7.74 5.38 -3.61
N ALA A 129 -6.55 5.67 -3.10
CA ALA A 129 -5.45 6.23 -3.87
C ALA A 129 -4.50 5.15 -4.44
N PRO A 130 -4.22 5.17 -5.74
CA PRO A 130 -3.16 4.35 -6.32
C PRO A 130 -1.79 4.98 -6.08
N ILE A 131 -0.81 4.19 -5.61
CA ILE A 131 0.57 4.63 -5.36
C ILE A 131 1.53 3.89 -6.30
N ASN A 132 2.36 4.64 -7.01
CA ASN A 132 3.35 4.05 -7.90
C ASN A 132 4.52 3.44 -7.10
N PRO A 133 4.99 2.20 -7.42
CA PRO A 133 6.11 1.55 -6.74
C PRO A 133 7.38 2.41 -6.67
N GLN A 134 7.70 3.14 -7.73
CA GLN A 134 8.86 4.04 -7.74
C GLN A 134 8.69 5.21 -6.76
N THR A 135 7.45 5.68 -6.57
CA THR A 135 7.14 6.72 -5.59
C THR A 135 7.38 6.22 -4.17
N VAL A 136 6.99 4.96 -3.88
CA VAL A 136 7.24 4.30 -2.59
C VAL A 136 8.75 4.22 -2.33
N LYS A 137 9.51 3.65 -3.26
CA LYS A 137 10.96 3.53 -3.15
C LYS A 137 11.64 4.88 -2.91
N TYR A 138 11.26 5.89 -3.68
CA TYR A 138 11.82 7.24 -3.52
C TYR A 138 11.46 7.88 -2.17
N ALA A 139 10.23 7.73 -1.71
CA ALA A 139 9.79 8.31 -0.43
C ALA A 139 10.43 7.63 0.79
N VAL A 140 10.64 6.31 0.71
CA VAL A 140 11.16 5.51 1.82
C VAL A 140 12.68 5.46 1.82
N VAL A 141 13.30 5.16 0.68
CA VAL A 141 14.77 4.94 0.57
C VAL A 141 15.51 6.17 0.04
N GLY A 142 14.82 7.08 -0.67
CA GLY A 142 15.44 8.21 -1.36
C GLY A 142 16.03 7.87 -2.73
N ALA A 143 15.87 6.63 -3.21
CA ALA A 143 16.39 6.16 -4.49
C ALA A 143 15.32 5.34 -5.25
N GLN A 144 15.30 5.45 -6.59
CA GLN A 144 14.36 4.71 -7.43
C GLN A 144 14.77 3.24 -7.64
N SER A 145 16.07 2.95 -7.61
CA SER A 145 16.61 1.59 -7.76
C SER A 145 16.98 1.02 -6.40
N SER A 146 16.00 0.60 -5.65
CA SER A 146 16.19 -0.10 -4.38
C SER A 146 15.58 -1.50 -4.46
N ASP A 147 16.20 -2.45 -3.77
CA ASP A 147 15.62 -3.78 -3.58
C ASP A 147 14.63 -3.79 -2.39
N LYS A 148 13.91 -4.89 -2.21
CA LYS A 148 12.92 -5.03 -1.15
C LYS A 148 13.53 -4.97 0.26
N SER A 149 14.73 -5.52 0.45
CA SER A 149 15.41 -5.50 1.74
C SER A 149 15.75 -4.08 2.18
N GLN A 150 16.13 -3.21 1.22
CA GLN A 150 16.39 -1.79 1.47
C GLN A 150 15.12 -1.04 1.84
N VAL A 151 13.97 -1.36 1.23
CA VAL A 151 12.67 -0.75 1.58
C VAL A 151 12.28 -1.11 3.02
N SER A 152 12.34 -2.39 3.40
CA SER A 152 11.99 -2.81 4.75
C SER A 152 12.95 -2.24 5.81
N ALA A 153 14.25 -2.21 5.54
CA ALA A 153 15.23 -1.60 6.45
C ALA A 153 15.00 -0.08 6.61
N ALA A 154 14.71 0.61 5.51
CA ALA A 154 14.47 2.05 5.53
C ALA A 154 13.16 2.42 6.24
N ILE A 155 12.10 1.62 6.10
CA ILE A 155 10.84 1.88 6.81
C ILE A 155 11.00 1.68 8.33
N LYS A 156 11.75 0.65 8.74
CA LYS A 156 12.09 0.40 10.16
C LYS A 156 12.87 1.53 10.80
N ALA A 157 13.70 2.23 10.02
CA ALA A 157 14.56 3.32 10.49
C ALA A 157 13.90 4.71 10.46
N LYS A 158 12.59 4.81 10.10
CA LYS A 158 11.90 6.11 10.09
C LYS A 158 11.61 6.60 11.51
N GLU A 159 12.20 7.71 11.88
CA GLU A 159 12.05 8.32 13.21
C GLU A 159 10.63 8.88 13.45
N ASP A 160 9.91 9.23 12.38
CA ASP A 160 8.55 9.74 12.41
C ASP A 160 7.47 8.65 12.22
N LEU A 161 7.87 7.38 12.24
CA LEU A 161 6.98 6.22 12.23
C LEU A 161 7.10 5.44 13.53
N ASN A 162 6.06 5.48 14.35
CA ASN A 162 5.93 4.65 15.54
C ASN A 162 5.22 3.34 15.19
N ILE A 163 5.77 2.18 15.56
CA ILE A 163 5.15 0.87 15.34
C ILE A 163 4.73 0.31 16.70
N THR A 164 3.42 0.05 16.89
CA THR A 164 2.83 -0.30 18.19
C THR A 164 2.61 -1.79 18.42
N PHE A 165 3.02 -2.62 17.47
CA PHE A 165 2.86 -4.08 17.53
C PHE A 165 4.19 -4.81 17.30
N ASP A 166 4.21 -6.13 17.58
CA ASP A 166 5.41 -6.95 17.38
C ASP A 166 5.71 -7.15 15.89
N THR A 167 6.92 -6.79 15.49
CA THR A 167 7.37 -6.83 14.09
C THR A 167 8.11 -8.10 13.70
N GLN A 168 8.36 -9.02 14.64
CA GLN A 168 9.14 -10.25 14.37
C GLN A 168 8.45 -11.18 13.36
N TYR A 169 7.11 -11.08 13.23
CA TYR A 169 6.31 -11.92 12.33
C TYR A 169 6.00 -11.24 10.98
N LEU A 170 6.47 -10.02 10.77
CA LEU A 170 6.24 -9.32 9.51
C LEU A 170 7.14 -9.87 8.41
N ASP A 171 6.52 -10.26 7.31
CA ASP A 171 7.21 -10.63 6.07
C ASP A 171 7.40 -9.43 5.12
N GLU A 172 7.95 -9.67 3.93
CA GLU A 172 8.20 -8.62 2.94
C GLU A 172 6.92 -7.88 2.51
N HIS A 173 5.78 -8.58 2.36
CA HIS A 173 4.53 -7.97 1.90
C HIS A 173 3.93 -7.03 2.95
N SER A 174 4.02 -7.41 4.22
CA SER A 174 3.60 -6.55 5.34
C SER A 174 4.42 -5.26 5.38
N TRP A 175 5.74 -5.35 5.17
CA TRP A 175 6.63 -4.19 5.10
C TRP A 175 6.37 -3.32 3.88
N ASP A 176 6.06 -3.92 2.72
CA ASP A 176 5.68 -3.17 1.51
C ASP A 176 4.36 -2.42 1.74
N ALA A 177 3.37 -3.03 2.40
CA ALA A 177 2.12 -2.36 2.75
C ALA A 177 2.33 -1.16 3.70
N LEU A 178 3.19 -1.30 4.73
CA LEU A 178 3.58 -0.19 5.60
C LEU A 178 4.25 0.94 4.81
N ALA A 179 5.14 0.61 3.87
CA ALA A 179 5.83 1.58 3.03
C ALA A 179 4.86 2.35 2.10
N ILE A 180 3.84 1.66 1.56
CA ILE A 180 2.77 2.25 0.74
C ILE A 180 1.98 3.26 1.59
N GLY A 181 1.50 2.85 2.77
CA GLY A 181 0.72 3.71 3.67
C GLY A 181 1.51 4.93 4.15
N TYR A 182 2.76 4.73 4.59
CA TYR A 182 3.67 5.81 4.96
C TYR A 182 3.85 6.81 3.81
N THR A 183 4.07 6.31 2.59
CA THR A 183 4.25 7.15 1.40
C THR A 183 2.99 7.96 1.09
N PHE A 184 1.81 7.35 1.18
CA PHE A 184 0.54 8.04 1.00
C PHE A 184 0.39 9.19 2.01
N ILE A 185 0.62 8.94 3.29
CA ILE A 185 0.53 9.95 4.35
C ILE A 185 1.50 11.12 4.07
N LYS A 186 2.77 10.81 3.82
CA LYS A 186 3.79 11.85 3.58
C LYS A 186 3.53 12.69 2.34
N LYS A 187 2.98 12.09 1.29
CA LYS A 187 2.81 12.76 -0.02
C LYS A 187 1.45 13.42 -0.19
N GLN A 188 0.38 12.82 0.32
CA GLN A 188 -0.98 13.26 0.02
C GLN A 188 -1.68 13.89 1.23
N ILE A 189 -1.37 13.44 2.45
CA ILE A 189 -1.98 13.97 3.66
C ILE A 189 -1.17 15.15 4.22
N LEU A 190 0.11 14.92 4.52
CA LEU A 190 0.96 15.95 5.13
C LEU A 190 1.56 16.93 4.11
N GLY A 191 1.50 16.58 2.82
CA GLY A 191 2.11 17.38 1.76
C GLY A 191 3.63 17.47 1.94
N THR A 192 4.43 16.70 1.20
CA THR A 192 5.90 16.89 1.25
C THR A 192 6.21 18.30 0.78
N PRO A 193 6.95 19.14 1.54
CA PRO A 193 7.37 20.44 1.04
C PRO A 193 8.06 20.22 -0.31
N LYS A 194 7.58 20.93 -1.34
CA LYS A 194 8.20 20.86 -2.67
C LYS A 194 9.66 21.26 -2.48
N ASN A 195 10.59 20.32 -2.59
CA ASN A 195 12.00 20.58 -2.50
C ASN A 195 12.34 21.71 -3.47
N GLU A 196 12.79 22.85 -2.98
CA GLU A 196 13.20 24.03 -3.78
C GLU A 196 14.37 23.74 -4.73
N HIS A 197 14.93 22.53 -4.68
CA HIS A 197 16.05 22.12 -5.56
C HIS A 197 15.69 21.97 -7.04
N SER A 198 14.40 21.87 -7.42
CA SER A 198 14.03 21.79 -8.84
C SER A 198 14.11 23.15 -9.58
N LYS A 199 14.13 24.27 -8.85
CA LYS A 199 14.23 25.61 -9.45
C LYS A 199 15.65 25.99 -9.90
N ARG A 200 16.68 25.34 -9.38
CA ARG A 200 18.08 25.67 -9.72
C ARG A 200 18.52 25.17 -11.09
N ASN A 201 17.97 24.03 -11.54
CA ASN A 201 18.34 23.44 -12.83
C ASN A 201 17.64 24.05 -14.05
N GLN A 202 16.55 24.78 -13.87
CA GLN A 202 15.88 25.46 -15.01
C GLN A 202 16.52 26.83 -15.34
N ARG A 203 17.23 27.47 -14.40
CA ARG A 203 17.91 28.74 -14.69
C ARG A 203 19.24 28.58 -15.45
N SER A 204 19.90 27.44 -15.35
CA SER A 204 21.16 27.21 -16.09
C SER A 204 20.99 26.87 -17.57
N LYS A 205 19.78 26.49 -18.01
CA LYS A 205 19.49 26.16 -19.43
C LYS A 205 18.94 27.33 -20.25
N ARG A 206 18.71 28.50 -19.65
CA ARG A 206 18.25 29.72 -20.38
C ARG A 206 19.37 30.69 -20.74
N ASN A 207 20.63 30.43 -20.38
CA ASN A 207 21.79 31.26 -20.68
C ASN A 207 22.87 30.50 -21.49
N LYS A 208 22.44 29.69 -22.47
CA LYS A 208 23.33 29.20 -23.54
C LYS A 208 22.63 29.39 -24.87
#